data_af16bb8ce4cc7b12ebda727368c277a8
#
_entry.id   af16bb8ce4cc7b12ebda727368c277a8
#
_cell.length_a   1.000
_cell.length_b   1.000
_cell.length_c   1.000
_cell.angle_alpha   90.00
_cell.angle_beta   90.00
_cell.angle_gamma   90.00
#
_symmetry.space_group_name_H-M   'P 1'
#
loop_
_entity.id
_entity.type
_entity.pdbx_description
1 polymer ?
#
loop_
_entity_poly.entity_id
_entity_poly.type
_entity_poly.pdbx_seq_one_letter_code
_entity_poly.pdbx_strand_id
1 'polypeptide(L)'
;HIGYIMLLCHYLASLTVGLLFRNYGGEKRIKSNNSILKDINNIIYDDTKSEGFFVLFGKAVVNGVNTLLAIGGFVIMFSVFFEILQFFKVIDFVSYFICIFLSPFSITPDIISAFISGLFEMTIGCNNLSQLSNISYNLLVPLCSFLVAFSGLSILAQCSSFIGKTDIKINLYIFSKFLHGLFSAIFTYVFLLFNKSYLVPTFFIKNSSYTYYNFYMDHFTPLL
;
A
#
# COMPACT_ATOMS: atom_id res chain seq x y z
N HIS A 1 6.91 -8.96 15.87
CA HIS A 1 7.88 -7.89 15.67
C HIS A 1 8.18 -7.60 14.19
N ILE A 2 7.82 -8.49 13.24
CA ILE A 2 8.06 -8.31 11.79
C ILE A 2 7.38 -7.03 11.24
N GLY A 3 6.16 -6.71 11.69
CA GLY A 3 5.46 -5.51 11.26
C GLY A 3 6.22 -4.21 11.54
N TYR A 4 6.91 -4.10 12.68
CA TYR A 4 7.73 -2.91 13.00
C TYR A 4 8.93 -2.78 12.07
N ILE A 5 9.53 -3.93 11.68
CA ILE A 5 10.65 -3.95 10.74
C ILE A 5 10.19 -3.48 9.36
N MET A 6 9.06 -4.01 8.88
CA MET A 6 8.46 -3.59 7.61
C MET A 6 8.13 -2.10 7.63
N LEU A 7 7.55 -1.59 8.73
CA LEU A 7 7.23 -0.18 8.89
C LEU A 7 8.50 0.70 8.83
N LEU A 8 9.54 0.32 9.55
CA LEU A 8 10.81 1.04 9.54
C LEU A 8 11.44 1.04 8.14
N CYS A 9 11.50 -0.11 7.47
CA CYS A 9 12.03 -0.23 6.11
C CYS A 9 11.20 0.58 5.12
N HIS A 10 9.88 0.62 5.27
CA HIS A 10 8.96 1.43 4.47
C HIS A 10 9.29 2.93 4.58
N TYR A 11 9.46 3.46 5.79
CA TYR A 11 9.83 4.88 5.97
C TYR A 11 11.23 5.18 5.46
N LEU A 12 12.23 4.31 5.71
CA LEU A 12 13.57 4.48 5.17
C LEU A 12 13.57 4.50 3.64
N ALA A 13 12.78 3.63 3.01
CA ALA A 13 12.62 3.58 1.57
C ALA A 13 11.98 4.87 1.03
N SER A 14 10.95 5.40 1.71
CA SER A 14 10.31 6.65 1.30
C SER A 14 11.27 7.84 1.37
N LEU A 15 12.08 7.93 2.42
CA LEU A 15 13.13 8.95 2.55
C LEU A 15 14.18 8.83 1.44
N THR A 16 14.60 7.60 1.11
CA THR A 16 15.56 7.33 0.03
C THR A 16 15.01 7.82 -1.31
N VAL A 17 13.76 7.51 -1.63
CA VAL A 17 13.10 7.99 -2.86
C VAL A 17 12.99 9.51 -2.85
N GLY A 18 12.61 10.13 -1.72
CA GLY A 18 12.57 11.58 -1.59
C GLY A 18 13.93 12.24 -1.86
N LEU A 19 15.03 11.65 -1.38
CA LEU A 19 16.39 12.12 -1.65
C LEU A 19 16.78 11.97 -3.12
N LEU A 20 16.38 10.90 -3.79
CA LEU A 20 16.64 10.71 -5.23
C LEU A 20 15.96 11.77 -6.08
N PHE A 21 14.71 12.12 -5.74
CA PHE A 21 13.93 13.10 -6.51
C PHE A 21 14.07 14.53 -6.02
N ARG A 22 14.88 14.82 -5.00
CA ARG A 22 15.03 16.16 -4.41
C ARG A 22 15.44 17.25 -5.40
N ASN A 23 16.14 16.90 -6.47
CA ASN A 23 16.62 17.83 -7.51
C ASN A 23 15.72 17.82 -8.76
N TYR A 24 14.67 17.01 -8.76
CA TYR A 24 13.73 16.93 -9.88
C TYR A 24 12.84 18.19 -9.90
N GLY A 25 12.67 18.81 -11.05
CA GLY A 25 11.83 20.01 -11.18
C GLY A 25 12.48 21.28 -10.68
N GLY A 26 13.81 21.31 -10.56
CA GLY A 26 14.57 22.49 -10.15
C GLY A 26 14.46 23.66 -11.11
N GLU A 27 13.23 24.13 -11.39
CA GLU A 27 13.02 25.47 -11.89
C GLU A 27 13.54 26.46 -10.85
N LYS A 28 14.25 27.48 -11.34
CA LYS A 28 14.87 28.53 -10.53
C LYS A 28 13.89 28.93 -9.43
N ARG A 29 14.21 28.58 -8.17
CA ARG A 29 13.53 29.18 -7.02
C ARG A 29 13.49 30.69 -7.29
N ILE A 30 12.33 31.19 -7.68
CA ILE A 30 12.06 32.62 -7.54
C ILE A 30 12.30 32.87 -6.07
N LYS A 31 13.35 33.60 -5.74
CA LYS A 31 13.58 34.06 -4.38
C LYS A 31 12.39 34.95 -4.03
N SER A 32 11.30 34.33 -3.57
CA SER A 32 10.26 35.07 -2.89
C SER A 32 10.93 35.65 -1.64
N ASN A 33 11.12 36.95 -1.62
CA ASN A 33 11.58 37.67 -0.46
C ASN A 33 10.56 37.67 0.68
N ASN A 34 9.41 37.04 0.45
CA ASN A 34 8.37 36.90 1.45
C ASN A 34 8.69 35.73 2.36
N SER A 35 8.69 35.98 3.66
CA SER A 35 8.80 34.92 4.68
C SER A 35 7.71 33.87 4.41
N ILE A 36 8.09 32.59 4.35
CA ILE A 36 7.15 31.45 4.22
C ILE A 36 5.99 31.58 5.21
N LEU A 37 6.25 32.10 6.41
CA LEU A 37 5.23 32.40 7.43
C LEU A 37 4.21 33.43 6.97
N LYS A 38 4.61 34.40 6.12
CA LYS A 38 3.72 35.43 5.61
C LYS A 38 2.80 34.87 4.51
N ASP A 39 3.32 33.98 3.67
CA ASP A 39 2.54 33.32 2.64
C ASP A 39 1.56 32.31 3.26
N ILE A 40 1.97 31.54 4.29
CA ILE A 40 1.08 30.66 5.07
C ILE A 40 -0.01 31.49 5.77
N ASN A 41 0.35 32.59 6.43
CA ASN A 41 -0.63 33.46 7.08
C ASN A 41 -1.64 34.06 6.08
N ASN A 42 -1.21 34.44 4.89
CA ASN A 42 -2.11 34.95 3.86
C ASN A 42 -3.09 33.88 3.37
N ILE A 43 -2.63 32.65 3.17
CA ILE A 43 -3.50 31.52 2.78
C ILE A 43 -4.51 31.21 3.87
N ILE A 44 -4.08 31.10 5.14
CA ILE A 44 -4.97 30.83 6.27
C ILE A 44 -5.96 32.00 6.48
N TYR A 45 -5.52 33.24 6.26
CA TYR A 45 -6.35 34.42 6.50
C TYR A 45 -7.40 34.62 5.39
N ASP A 46 -7.10 34.25 4.15
CA ASP A 46 -8.06 34.32 3.02
C ASP A 46 -9.16 33.24 3.16
N ASP A 47 -8.78 32.00 3.52
CA ASP A 47 -9.75 30.91 3.71
C ASP A 47 -10.63 31.10 4.96
N THR A 48 -10.10 31.66 6.04
CA THR A 48 -10.84 31.80 7.30
C THR A 48 -11.79 33.02 7.33
N LYS A 49 -11.57 33.99 6.46
CA LYS A 49 -12.44 35.20 6.41
C LYS A 49 -13.81 34.98 5.80
N SER A 50 -13.99 33.93 4.99
CA SER A 50 -15.22 33.72 4.22
C SER A 50 -16.22 32.76 4.87
N GLU A 51 -15.79 31.87 5.77
CA GLU A 51 -16.66 30.82 6.30
C GLU A 51 -16.41 30.55 7.79
N GLY A 52 -17.50 30.38 8.56
CA GLY A 52 -17.42 30.05 9.98
C GLY A 52 -16.83 28.63 10.20
N PHE A 53 -16.15 28.44 11.35
CA PHE A 53 -15.50 27.17 11.73
C PHE A 53 -16.39 25.94 11.50
N PHE A 54 -17.66 25.98 11.89
CA PHE A 54 -18.58 24.85 11.71
C PHE A 54 -18.89 24.53 10.26
N VAL A 55 -18.88 25.54 9.38
CA VAL A 55 -19.07 25.35 7.93
C VAL A 55 -17.85 24.65 7.33
N LEU A 56 -16.63 25.09 7.69
CA LEU A 56 -15.37 24.43 7.28
C LEU A 56 -15.28 23.01 7.80
N PHE A 57 -15.67 22.79 9.06
CA PHE A 57 -15.71 21.45 9.66
C PHE A 57 -16.71 20.54 8.93
N GLY A 58 -17.92 21.04 8.63
CA GLY A 58 -18.91 20.30 7.85
C GLY A 58 -18.39 19.91 6.46
N LYS A 59 -17.75 20.86 5.75
CA LYS A 59 -17.12 20.58 4.44
C LYS A 59 -16.01 19.52 4.55
N ALA A 60 -15.17 19.60 5.58
CA ALA A 60 -14.10 18.61 5.81
C ALA A 60 -14.68 17.20 6.03
N VAL A 61 -15.75 17.08 6.82
CA VAL A 61 -16.45 15.79 7.04
C VAL A 61 -17.02 15.24 5.74
N VAL A 62 -17.76 16.08 4.98
CA VAL A 62 -18.33 15.64 3.68
C VAL A 62 -17.24 15.22 2.71
N ASN A 63 -16.16 15.99 2.59
CA ASN A 63 -15.02 15.63 1.73
C ASN A 63 -14.36 14.33 2.19
N GLY A 64 -14.22 14.13 3.50
CA GLY A 64 -13.68 12.88 4.06
C GLY A 64 -14.56 11.68 3.70
N VAL A 65 -15.88 11.77 3.86
CA VAL A 65 -16.82 10.70 3.48
C VAL A 65 -16.75 10.41 1.98
N ASN A 66 -16.78 11.44 1.14
CA ASN A 66 -16.66 11.25 -0.32
C ASN A 66 -15.33 10.59 -0.72
N THR A 67 -14.24 10.94 -0.04
CA THR A 67 -12.93 10.30 -0.26
C THR A 67 -12.98 8.83 0.13
N LEU A 68 -13.56 8.47 1.28
CA LEU A 68 -13.71 7.08 1.71
C LEU A 68 -14.57 6.27 0.74
N LEU A 69 -15.67 6.83 0.25
CA LEU A 69 -16.51 6.17 -0.77
C LEU A 69 -15.74 5.95 -2.08
N ALA A 70 -14.96 6.94 -2.52
CA ALA A 70 -14.12 6.79 -3.71
C ALA A 70 -13.06 5.70 -3.52
N ILE A 71 -12.39 5.64 -2.35
CA ILE A 71 -11.44 4.58 -2.00
C ILE A 71 -12.11 3.20 -2.10
N GLY A 72 -13.26 3.03 -1.43
CA GLY A 72 -14.01 1.77 -1.48
C GLY A 72 -14.41 1.38 -2.90
N GLY A 73 -14.85 2.34 -3.70
CA GLY A 73 -15.20 2.13 -5.12
C GLY A 73 -14.01 1.62 -5.95
N PHE A 74 -12.82 2.22 -5.79
CA PHE A 74 -11.61 1.76 -6.48
C PHE A 74 -11.19 0.35 -6.03
N VAL A 75 -11.22 0.07 -4.72
CA VAL A 75 -10.89 -1.27 -4.20
C VAL A 75 -11.81 -2.32 -4.81
N ILE A 76 -13.12 -2.10 -4.78
CA ILE A 76 -14.11 -3.03 -5.37
C ILE A 76 -13.88 -3.19 -6.87
N MET A 77 -13.71 -2.11 -7.60
CA MET A 77 -13.49 -2.15 -9.05
C MET A 77 -12.26 -2.98 -9.42
N PHE A 78 -11.11 -2.73 -8.77
CA PHE A 78 -9.88 -3.47 -9.05
C PHE A 78 -9.95 -4.92 -8.59
N SER A 79 -10.63 -5.21 -7.46
CA SER A 79 -10.84 -6.59 -7.01
C SER A 79 -11.71 -7.37 -7.99
N VAL A 80 -12.82 -6.81 -8.46
CA VAL A 80 -13.67 -7.44 -9.47
C VAL A 80 -12.93 -7.63 -10.79
N PHE A 81 -12.14 -6.64 -11.22
CA PHE A 81 -11.34 -6.74 -12.43
C PHE A 81 -10.30 -7.87 -12.31
N PHE A 82 -9.64 -8.01 -11.17
CA PHE A 82 -8.72 -9.10 -10.90
C PHE A 82 -9.41 -10.46 -10.94
N GLU A 83 -10.58 -10.60 -10.30
CA GLU A 83 -11.38 -11.84 -10.31
C GLU A 83 -11.80 -12.24 -11.74
N ILE A 84 -12.17 -11.27 -12.60
CA ILE A 84 -12.48 -11.51 -14.01
C ILE A 84 -11.24 -12.06 -14.73
N LEU A 85 -10.06 -11.47 -14.54
CA LEU A 85 -8.81 -11.96 -15.13
C LEU A 85 -8.47 -13.38 -14.64
N GLN A 86 -8.74 -13.68 -13.38
CA GLN A 86 -8.54 -15.01 -12.81
C GLN A 86 -9.52 -16.02 -13.38
N PHE A 87 -10.81 -15.67 -13.51
CA PHE A 87 -11.83 -16.52 -14.12
C PHE A 87 -11.46 -16.92 -15.56
N PHE A 88 -10.94 -16.00 -16.35
CA PHE A 88 -10.45 -16.28 -17.70
C PHE A 88 -9.07 -16.93 -17.75
N LYS A 89 -8.49 -17.29 -16.59
CA LYS A 89 -7.15 -17.88 -16.45
C LYS A 89 -6.02 -17.03 -17.04
N VAL A 90 -6.24 -15.75 -17.21
CA VAL A 90 -5.22 -14.81 -17.69
C VAL A 90 -4.06 -14.73 -16.67
N ILE A 91 -4.40 -14.72 -15.38
CA ILE A 91 -3.42 -14.67 -14.31
C ILE A 91 -2.58 -15.95 -14.28
N ASP A 92 -3.20 -17.11 -14.44
CA ASP A 92 -2.49 -18.40 -14.49
C ASP A 92 -1.51 -18.44 -15.66
N PHE A 93 -1.95 -18.00 -16.84
CA PHE A 93 -1.11 -17.92 -18.04
C PHE A 93 0.10 -17.00 -17.83
N VAL A 94 -0.14 -15.79 -17.31
CA VAL A 94 0.93 -14.81 -17.03
C VAL A 94 1.87 -15.34 -15.95
N SER A 95 1.34 -15.94 -14.89
CA SER A 95 2.13 -16.53 -13.81
C SER A 95 3.02 -17.66 -14.30
N TYR A 96 2.48 -18.54 -15.12
CA TYR A 96 3.25 -19.62 -15.74
C TYR A 96 4.37 -19.09 -16.64
N PHE A 97 4.07 -18.09 -17.47
CA PHE A 97 5.07 -17.48 -18.36
C PHE A 97 6.22 -16.82 -17.56
N ILE A 98 5.87 -16.06 -16.52
CA ILE A 98 6.86 -15.44 -15.63
C ILE A 98 7.68 -16.51 -14.88
N CYS A 99 7.04 -17.62 -14.48
CA CYS A 99 7.70 -18.71 -13.77
C CYS A 99 8.84 -19.34 -14.59
N ILE A 100 8.69 -19.40 -15.92
CA ILE A 100 9.75 -19.90 -16.81
C ILE A 100 11.03 -19.07 -16.65
N PHE A 101 10.90 -17.73 -16.57
CA PHE A 101 12.04 -16.84 -16.39
C PHE A 101 12.60 -16.86 -14.95
N LEU A 102 11.74 -17.08 -13.96
CA LEU A 102 12.11 -17.10 -12.53
C LEU A 102 12.42 -18.50 -12.00
N SER A 103 12.41 -19.52 -12.86
CA SER A 103 12.71 -20.91 -12.47
C SER A 103 14.02 -21.11 -11.69
N PRO A 104 15.13 -20.35 -11.98
CA PRO A 104 16.37 -20.49 -11.20
C PRO A 104 16.23 -20.05 -9.73
N PHE A 105 15.20 -19.27 -9.39
CA PHE A 105 14.98 -18.74 -8.03
C PHE A 105 14.02 -19.58 -7.20
N SER A 106 13.56 -20.75 -7.69
CA SER A 106 12.60 -21.64 -7.01
C SER A 106 11.29 -20.95 -6.64
N ILE A 107 10.84 -19.98 -7.46
CA ILE A 107 9.58 -19.26 -7.29
C ILE A 107 8.47 -20.06 -8.00
N THR A 108 7.41 -20.40 -7.25
CA THR A 108 6.28 -21.16 -7.78
C THR A 108 5.23 -20.26 -8.46
N PRO A 109 4.41 -20.78 -9.41
CA PRO A 109 3.34 -20.01 -10.02
C PRO A 109 2.35 -19.40 -9.00
N ASP A 110 2.11 -20.09 -7.86
CA ASP A 110 1.23 -19.60 -6.82
C ASP A 110 1.75 -18.32 -6.15
N ILE A 111 3.07 -18.25 -5.91
CA ILE A 111 3.72 -17.04 -5.39
C ILE A 111 3.55 -15.88 -6.38
N ILE A 112 3.74 -16.15 -7.67
CA ILE A 112 3.62 -15.14 -8.71
C ILE A 112 2.16 -14.66 -8.82
N SER A 113 1.19 -15.58 -8.83
CA SER A 113 -0.24 -15.26 -8.87
C SER A 113 -0.66 -14.41 -7.66
N ALA A 114 -0.24 -14.79 -6.45
CA ALA A 114 -0.48 -14.03 -5.24
C ALA A 114 0.19 -12.63 -5.26
N PHE A 115 1.39 -12.53 -5.82
CA PHE A 115 2.07 -11.25 -5.99
C PHE A 115 1.36 -10.36 -7.02
N ILE A 116 0.93 -10.92 -8.16
CA ILE A 116 0.15 -10.20 -9.18
C ILE A 116 -1.14 -9.67 -8.59
N SER A 117 -1.88 -10.47 -7.79
CA SER A 117 -3.09 -9.98 -7.12
C SER A 117 -2.80 -8.77 -6.25
N GLY A 118 -1.64 -8.73 -5.59
CA GLY A 118 -1.18 -7.60 -4.79
C GLY A 118 -0.79 -6.36 -5.61
N LEU A 119 -0.38 -6.53 -6.87
CA LEU A 119 -0.18 -5.40 -7.78
C LEU A 119 -1.50 -4.73 -8.15
N PHE A 120 -2.60 -5.46 -8.21
CA PHE A 120 -3.93 -4.88 -8.39
C PHE A 120 -4.47 -4.29 -7.09
N GLU A 121 -4.47 -5.10 -6.00
CA GLU A 121 -4.94 -4.70 -4.69
C GLU A 121 -4.03 -5.31 -3.61
N MET A 122 -3.32 -4.46 -2.87
CA MET A 122 -2.24 -4.89 -1.97
C MET A 122 -2.72 -5.78 -0.82
N THR A 123 -3.94 -5.57 -0.30
CA THR A 123 -4.44 -6.34 0.85
C THR A 123 -4.78 -7.76 0.45
N ILE A 124 -5.37 -7.95 -0.73
CA ILE A 124 -5.64 -9.27 -1.32
C ILE A 124 -4.32 -10.00 -1.56
N GLY A 125 -3.34 -9.33 -2.17
CA GLY A 125 -2.04 -9.94 -2.45
C GLY A 125 -1.28 -10.35 -1.20
N CYS A 126 -1.21 -9.48 -0.20
CA CYS A 126 -0.57 -9.81 1.08
C CYS A 126 -1.29 -10.97 1.80
N ASN A 127 -2.62 -11.01 1.75
CA ASN A 127 -3.40 -12.10 2.30
C ASN A 127 -3.10 -13.42 1.57
N ASN A 128 -3.13 -13.42 0.23
CA ASN A 128 -2.85 -14.60 -0.59
C ASN A 128 -1.42 -15.13 -0.34
N LEU A 129 -0.42 -14.24 -0.33
CA LEU A 129 0.96 -14.60 -0.02
C LEU A 129 1.08 -15.22 1.38
N SER A 130 0.37 -14.70 2.38
CA SER A 130 0.43 -15.17 3.77
C SER A 130 -0.17 -16.57 3.96
N GLN A 131 -1.06 -17.00 3.07
CA GLN A 131 -1.71 -18.31 3.11
C GLN A 131 -0.89 -19.41 2.45
N LEU A 132 0.19 -19.07 1.72
CA LEU A 132 1.05 -20.06 1.08
C LEU A 132 1.90 -20.78 2.11
N SER A 133 1.73 -22.11 2.20
CA SER A 133 2.43 -22.96 3.18
C SER A 133 3.92 -23.18 2.86
N ASN A 134 4.30 -23.05 1.59
CA ASN A 134 5.64 -23.41 1.09
C ASN A 134 6.52 -22.20 0.72
N ILE A 135 6.24 -21.01 1.26
CA ILE A 135 7.05 -19.83 1.05
C ILE A 135 7.95 -19.55 2.26
N SER A 136 9.23 -19.31 2.01
CA SER A 136 10.15 -18.91 3.08
C SER A 136 9.86 -17.49 3.57
N TYR A 137 10.02 -17.22 4.87
CA TYR A 137 9.87 -15.87 5.43
C TYR A 137 10.81 -14.86 4.77
N ASN A 138 12.00 -15.27 4.38
CA ASN A 138 12.98 -14.42 3.69
C ASN A 138 12.51 -13.96 2.31
N LEU A 139 11.53 -14.63 1.73
CA LEU A 139 10.89 -14.23 0.47
C LEU A 139 9.53 -13.56 0.72
N LEU A 140 8.71 -14.12 1.61
CA LEU A 140 7.37 -13.62 1.93
C LEU A 140 7.39 -12.17 2.41
N VAL A 141 8.23 -11.86 3.40
CA VAL A 141 8.22 -10.54 4.06
C VAL A 141 8.68 -9.42 3.12
N PRO A 142 9.76 -9.57 2.33
CA PRO A 142 10.13 -8.58 1.32
C PRO A 142 9.07 -8.40 0.22
N LEU A 143 8.41 -9.47 -0.24
CA LEU A 143 7.33 -9.36 -1.22
C LEU A 143 6.15 -8.55 -0.66
N CYS A 144 5.71 -8.85 0.56
CA CYS A 144 4.69 -8.05 1.24
C CYS A 144 5.15 -6.59 1.45
N SER A 145 6.42 -6.39 1.81
CA SER A 145 6.99 -5.04 1.99
C SER A 145 6.96 -4.24 0.68
N PHE A 146 7.27 -4.89 -0.46
CA PHE A 146 7.11 -4.29 -1.78
C PHE A 146 5.66 -3.87 -2.03
N LEU A 147 4.71 -4.79 -1.85
CA LEU A 147 3.29 -4.55 -2.13
C LEU A 147 2.73 -3.40 -1.30
N VAL A 148 3.06 -3.36 -0.01
CA VAL A 148 2.63 -2.28 0.89
C VAL A 148 3.21 -0.93 0.46
N ALA A 149 4.48 -0.89 0.08
CA ALA A 149 5.13 0.36 -0.33
C ALA A 149 4.71 0.81 -1.74
N PHE A 150 4.53 -0.10 -2.67
CA PHE A 150 3.98 0.16 -4.01
C PHE A 150 2.51 0.57 -3.94
N SER A 151 1.74 -0.02 -3.00
CA SER A 151 0.33 0.25 -2.68
C SER A 151 -0.70 -0.38 -3.64
N GLY A 152 -0.29 -1.01 -4.73
CA GLY A 152 -1.19 -1.58 -5.75
C GLY A 152 -1.84 -0.55 -6.68
N LEU A 153 -2.35 -1.03 -7.81
CA LEU A 153 -2.98 -0.19 -8.84
C LEU A 153 -4.23 0.54 -8.32
N SER A 154 -4.98 -0.08 -7.41
CA SER A 154 -6.17 0.52 -6.78
C SER A 154 -5.82 1.86 -6.13
N ILE A 155 -4.82 1.89 -5.24
CA ILE A 155 -4.40 3.11 -4.54
C ILE A 155 -3.67 4.07 -5.50
N LEU A 156 -2.89 3.55 -6.46
CA LEU A 156 -2.25 4.40 -7.48
C LEU A 156 -3.28 5.15 -8.32
N ALA A 157 -4.38 4.49 -8.72
CA ALA A 157 -5.45 5.13 -9.48
C ALA A 157 -6.17 6.21 -8.66
N GLN A 158 -6.46 5.92 -7.37
CA GLN A 158 -7.03 6.90 -6.45
C GLN A 158 -6.14 8.14 -6.33
N CYS A 159 -4.88 7.96 -5.99
CA CYS A 159 -3.93 9.07 -5.86
C CYS A 159 -3.77 9.84 -7.17
N SER A 160 -3.73 9.12 -8.30
CA SER A 160 -3.63 9.74 -9.63
C SER A 160 -4.82 10.62 -9.96
N SER A 161 -6.02 10.30 -9.47
CA SER A 161 -7.23 11.12 -9.66
C SER A 161 -7.14 12.47 -8.93
N PHE A 162 -6.42 12.54 -7.80
CA PHE A 162 -6.13 13.79 -7.10
C PHE A 162 -4.94 14.53 -7.71
N ILE A 163 -3.85 13.82 -8.00
CA ILE A 163 -2.62 14.36 -8.59
C ILE A 163 -2.89 14.98 -9.97
N GLY A 164 -3.80 14.39 -10.76
CA GLY A 164 -4.18 14.92 -12.07
C GLY A 164 -4.80 16.32 -12.05
N LYS A 165 -5.15 16.84 -10.86
CA LYS A 165 -5.62 18.23 -10.65
C LYS A 165 -4.49 19.18 -10.26
N THR A 166 -3.25 18.70 -10.23
CA THR A 166 -2.04 19.46 -9.86
C THR A 166 -1.05 19.47 -11.01
N ASP A 167 0.05 20.17 -10.85
CA ASP A 167 1.19 20.22 -11.78
C ASP A 167 2.11 18.98 -11.69
N ILE A 168 1.85 18.05 -10.78
CA ILE A 168 2.66 16.85 -10.60
C ILE A 168 2.40 15.86 -11.73
N LYS A 169 3.47 15.38 -12.36
CA LYS A 169 3.37 14.37 -13.42
C LYS A 169 3.04 12.98 -12.87
N ILE A 170 1.89 12.45 -13.26
CA ILE A 170 1.40 11.11 -12.80
C ILE A 170 2.42 10.00 -13.09
N ASN A 171 3.07 10.02 -14.26
CA ASN A 171 4.08 9.00 -14.60
C ASN A 171 5.27 9.00 -13.63
N LEU A 172 5.69 10.19 -13.18
CA LEU A 172 6.74 10.32 -12.19
C LEU A 172 6.30 9.77 -10.84
N TYR A 173 5.06 10.05 -10.44
CA TYR A 173 4.47 9.52 -9.22
C TYR A 173 4.45 7.98 -9.24
N ILE A 174 3.94 7.36 -10.31
CA ILE A 174 3.91 5.89 -10.46
C ILE A 174 5.32 5.31 -10.39
N PHE A 175 6.28 5.93 -11.10
CA PHE A 175 7.68 5.49 -11.07
C PHE A 175 8.31 5.62 -9.68
N SER A 176 8.03 6.71 -8.97
CA SER A 176 8.51 6.90 -7.59
C SER A 176 7.93 5.84 -6.63
N LYS A 177 6.66 5.47 -6.81
CA LYS A 177 6.01 4.39 -6.03
C LYS A 177 6.62 3.03 -6.32
N PHE A 178 6.95 2.74 -7.58
CA PHE A 178 7.65 1.51 -7.95
C PHE A 178 9.04 1.44 -7.28
N LEU A 179 9.82 2.51 -7.34
CA LEU A 179 11.11 2.60 -6.65
C LEU A 179 10.96 2.45 -5.13
N HIS A 180 9.91 3.05 -4.56
CA HIS A 180 9.60 2.92 -3.13
C HIS A 180 9.36 1.45 -2.75
N GLY A 181 8.57 0.72 -3.54
CA GLY A 181 8.36 -0.72 -3.36
C GLY A 181 9.68 -1.50 -3.42
N LEU A 182 10.50 -1.21 -4.43
CA LEU A 182 11.79 -1.89 -4.62
C LEU A 182 12.75 -1.67 -3.44
N PHE A 183 12.94 -0.41 -3.01
CA PHE A 183 13.80 -0.11 -1.87
C PHE A 183 13.26 -0.70 -0.57
N SER A 184 11.94 -0.66 -0.36
CA SER A 184 11.32 -1.26 0.82
C SER A 184 11.58 -2.77 0.89
N ALA A 185 11.44 -3.49 -0.23
CA ALA A 185 11.76 -4.91 -0.32
C ALA A 185 13.24 -5.19 -0.05
N ILE A 186 14.14 -4.42 -0.68
CA ILE A 186 15.59 -4.59 -0.50
C ILE A 186 15.98 -4.35 0.97
N PHE A 187 15.52 -3.27 1.58
CA PHE A 187 15.85 -2.96 2.99
C PHE A 187 15.31 -4.03 3.92
N THR A 188 14.09 -4.50 3.68
CA THR A 188 13.49 -5.59 4.46
C THR A 188 14.28 -6.88 4.30
N TYR A 189 14.67 -7.26 3.09
CA TYR A 189 15.48 -8.44 2.83
C TYR A 189 16.84 -8.36 3.52
N VAL A 190 17.54 -7.24 3.36
CA VAL A 190 18.85 -7.01 4.00
C VAL A 190 18.72 -7.07 5.52
N PHE A 191 17.68 -6.45 6.09
CA PHE A 191 17.45 -6.50 7.54
C PHE A 191 17.25 -7.93 8.05
N LEU A 192 16.49 -8.76 7.32
CA LEU A 192 16.24 -10.15 7.67
C LEU A 192 17.50 -11.03 7.60
N LEU A 193 18.44 -10.73 6.68
CA LEU A 193 19.71 -11.44 6.60
C LEU A 193 20.55 -11.27 7.88
N PHE A 194 20.54 -10.06 8.46
CA PHE A 194 21.31 -9.74 9.67
C PHE A 194 20.62 -10.15 10.97
N ASN A 195 19.28 -10.32 10.96
CA ASN A 195 18.46 -10.49 12.17
C ASN A 195 17.54 -11.70 12.10
N LYS A 196 18.13 -12.91 12.03
CA LYS A 196 17.37 -14.18 11.99
C LYS A 196 16.47 -14.43 13.22
N SER A 197 16.74 -13.79 14.36
CA SER A 197 15.97 -13.98 15.62
C SER A 197 14.59 -13.31 15.63
N TYR A 198 14.26 -12.43 14.70
CA TYR A 198 12.96 -11.73 14.66
C TYR A 198 11.86 -12.45 13.86
N LEU A 199 12.12 -13.64 13.36
CA LEU A 199 11.19 -14.45 12.56
C LEU A 199 10.07 -15.12 13.41
N VAL A 200 9.70 -14.55 14.55
CA VAL A 200 8.56 -15.03 15.32
C VAL A 200 7.31 -14.28 14.81
N PRO A 201 6.31 -14.97 14.25
CA PRO A 201 5.08 -14.32 13.80
C PRO A 201 4.41 -13.59 14.97
N THR A 202 4.00 -12.35 14.73
CA THR A 202 3.38 -11.47 15.74
C THR A 202 1.97 -11.92 16.11
N PHE A 203 1.32 -12.70 15.25
CA PHE A 203 0.01 -13.32 15.48
C PHE A 203 0.00 -14.72 14.89
N PHE A 204 -0.12 -15.74 15.75
CA PHE A 204 -0.69 -17.01 15.34
C PHE A 204 -2.20 -16.82 15.25
N ILE A 205 -2.73 -16.50 14.08
CA ILE A 205 -4.11 -16.86 13.79
C ILE A 205 -4.12 -18.38 13.56
N LYS A 206 -4.11 -19.11 14.65
CA LYS A 206 -4.50 -20.52 14.64
C LYS A 206 -5.90 -20.50 14.03
N ASN A 207 -6.12 -21.29 12.98
CA ASN A 207 -7.43 -21.48 12.34
C ASN A 207 -8.55 -21.46 13.37
N SER A 208 -9.17 -20.32 13.58
CA SER A 208 -10.18 -20.12 14.62
C SER A 208 -11.58 -20.02 14.07
N SER A 209 -11.86 -20.70 12.96
CA SER A 209 -13.24 -20.98 12.56
C SER A 209 -14.02 -21.69 13.67
N TYR A 210 -13.32 -22.47 14.51
CA TYR A 210 -13.90 -23.16 15.68
C TYR A 210 -14.03 -22.26 16.92
N THR A 211 -13.13 -21.27 17.10
CA THR A 211 -13.09 -20.46 18.33
C THR A 211 -14.11 -19.34 18.33
N TYR A 212 -14.43 -18.76 17.15
CA TYR A 212 -15.49 -17.74 17.04
C TYR A 212 -16.88 -18.33 17.28
N TYR A 213 -17.15 -19.51 16.75
CA TYR A 213 -18.45 -20.19 16.95
C TYR A 213 -18.66 -20.54 18.43
N ASN A 214 -17.65 -21.07 19.10
CA ASN A 214 -17.72 -21.39 20.53
C ASN A 214 -17.76 -20.13 21.41
N PHE A 215 -17.04 -19.08 21.10
CA PHE A 215 -17.11 -17.80 21.84
C PHE A 215 -18.52 -17.19 21.80
N TYR A 216 -19.16 -17.18 20.63
CA TYR A 216 -20.55 -16.72 20.52
C TYR A 216 -21.55 -17.63 21.23
N MET A 217 -21.37 -18.93 21.14
CA MET A 217 -22.29 -19.91 21.80
C MET A 217 -22.14 -19.88 23.32
N ASP A 218 -20.93 -19.71 23.85
CA ASP A 218 -20.70 -19.72 25.31
C ASP A 218 -21.12 -18.41 26.00
N HIS A 219 -21.18 -17.27 25.26
CA HIS A 219 -21.48 -15.97 25.87
C HIS A 219 -22.85 -15.41 25.54
N PHE A 220 -23.54 -15.91 24.51
CA PHE A 220 -24.84 -15.38 24.08
C PHE A 220 -26.02 -16.35 24.13
N THR A 221 -25.78 -17.62 24.40
CA THR A 221 -26.86 -18.63 24.57
C THR A 221 -27.54 -18.70 25.97
N PRO A 222 -27.04 -18.04 27.05
CA PRO A 222 -27.78 -18.04 28.32
C PRO A 222 -28.94 -17.01 28.34
N LEU A 223 -29.28 -16.33 27.26
CA LEU A 223 -30.32 -15.29 27.22
C LEU A 223 -31.55 -15.64 26.34
N LEU A 224 -31.68 -16.91 25.96
CA LEU A 224 -32.89 -17.51 25.39
C LEU A 224 -33.31 -18.73 26.23
#